data_8afa599e060a9ee8fe52eb0b7de5ef1a
#
_entry.id   8afa599e060a9ee8fe52eb0b7de5ef1a
#
_cell.length_a   1.000
_cell.length_b   1.000
_cell.length_c   1.000
_cell.angle_alpha   90.00
_cell.angle_beta   90.00
_cell.angle_gamma   90.00
#
_symmetry.space_group_name_H-M   'P 1'
#
loop_
_entity.id
_entity.type
_entity.pdbx_description
1 polymer ?
#
loop_
_entity_poly.entity_id
_entity_poly.type
_entity_poly.pdbx_seq_one_letter_code
_entity_poly.pdbx_strand_id
1 'polypeptide(L)'
;LDAGSEAIIVKTDVSKKDSINEMVEKAIQTFGKIDILINNAGIRHVKKLLDHTKQDWDDMISVNLTAPFLASQAVIPHMIKNGKGKIINFGSIASFMGRPDRVGYVAAKSGVLGLTRALSVDLTGKNINVNTICPGLISTPFNQKYAEDPKHGEAWGKETVVGRWGQPKDIVGAAVFLSSDESDFINGSEIKIDGGWLSSKVRKGELDNE
;
A
#
# COMPACT_ATOMS: atom_id res chain seq x y z
N LEU A 1 13.35 5.61 -21.26
CA LEU A 1 13.23 6.00 -19.87
C LEU A 1 14.03 7.26 -19.64
N ASP A 2 13.32 8.38 -19.53
CA ASP A 2 13.91 9.73 -19.50
C ASP A 2 14.79 10.00 -18.25
N ALA A 3 14.76 9.08 -17.26
CA ALA A 3 15.54 9.18 -16.01
C ALA A 3 16.91 8.47 -16.05
N GLY A 4 17.32 7.91 -17.19
CA GLY A 4 18.61 7.25 -17.34
C GLY A 4 18.76 5.90 -16.64
N SER A 5 17.65 5.30 -16.15
CA SER A 5 17.63 3.99 -15.50
C SER A 5 17.14 2.90 -16.44
N GLU A 6 17.65 1.68 -16.27
CA GLU A 6 17.11 0.51 -16.96
C GLU A 6 15.80 0.06 -16.31
N ALA A 7 14.85 -0.40 -17.12
CA ALA A 7 13.61 -0.98 -16.63
C ALA A 7 13.08 -2.05 -17.58
N ILE A 8 12.36 -3.01 -16.99
CA ILE A 8 11.59 -4.02 -17.73
C ILE A 8 10.13 -3.97 -17.30
N ILE A 9 9.25 -4.39 -18.21
CA ILE A 9 7.82 -4.56 -17.93
C ILE A 9 7.53 -6.06 -17.93
N VAL A 10 6.97 -6.56 -16.83
CA VAL A 10 6.52 -7.95 -16.71
C VAL A 10 5.02 -7.93 -16.38
N LYS A 11 4.19 -8.41 -17.31
CA LYS A 11 2.76 -8.54 -17.08
C LYS A 11 2.53 -9.63 -16.03
N THR A 12 2.00 -9.26 -14.87
CA THR A 12 1.87 -10.14 -13.72
C THR A 12 0.44 -10.09 -13.16
N ASP A 13 -0.17 -11.27 -13.02
CA ASP A 13 -1.38 -11.42 -12.21
C ASP A 13 -0.97 -11.75 -10.77
N VAL A 14 -1.00 -10.75 -9.91
CA VAL A 14 -0.55 -10.89 -8.50
C VAL A 14 -1.43 -11.82 -7.67
N SER A 15 -2.63 -12.21 -8.14
CA SER A 15 -3.45 -13.22 -7.48
C SER A 15 -2.91 -14.64 -7.67
N LYS A 16 -1.92 -14.84 -8.56
CA LYS A 16 -1.36 -16.14 -8.93
C LYS A 16 0.11 -16.24 -8.52
N LYS A 17 0.41 -17.22 -7.68
CA LYS A 17 1.77 -17.46 -7.17
C LYS A 17 2.78 -17.66 -8.31
N ASP A 18 2.43 -18.44 -9.34
CA ASP A 18 3.35 -18.73 -10.44
C ASP A 18 3.68 -17.46 -11.24
N SER A 19 2.68 -16.59 -11.47
CA SER A 19 2.91 -15.30 -12.13
C SER A 19 3.82 -14.37 -11.31
N ILE A 20 3.72 -14.39 -9.99
CA ILE A 20 4.64 -13.67 -9.09
C ILE A 20 6.05 -14.24 -9.20
N ASN A 21 6.21 -15.57 -9.17
CA ASN A 21 7.52 -16.22 -9.29
C ASN A 21 8.19 -15.89 -10.62
N GLU A 22 7.45 -15.97 -11.74
CA GLU A 22 7.95 -15.59 -13.08
C GLU A 22 8.43 -14.13 -13.12
N MET A 23 7.70 -13.21 -12.49
CA MET A 23 8.11 -11.80 -12.38
C MET A 23 9.43 -11.66 -11.60
N VAL A 24 9.56 -12.34 -10.46
CA VAL A 24 10.78 -12.31 -9.64
C VAL A 24 11.96 -12.91 -10.40
N GLU A 25 11.78 -14.08 -11.02
CA GLU A 25 12.82 -14.73 -11.82
C GLU A 25 13.28 -13.82 -12.97
N LYS A 26 12.34 -13.16 -13.66
CA LYS A 26 12.67 -12.25 -14.76
C LYS A 26 13.48 -11.04 -14.27
N ALA A 27 13.12 -10.49 -13.11
CA ALA A 27 13.87 -9.40 -12.49
C ALA A 27 15.31 -9.84 -12.12
N ILE A 28 15.46 -11.01 -11.50
CA ILE A 28 16.79 -11.57 -11.17
C ILE A 28 17.62 -11.86 -12.42
N GLN A 29 17.03 -12.44 -13.46
CA GLN A 29 17.73 -12.71 -14.73
C GLN A 29 18.22 -11.43 -15.39
N THR A 30 17.46 -10.32 -15.27
CA THR A 30 17.79 -9.06 -15.95
C THR A 30 18.77 -8.22 -15.13
N PHE A 31 18.59 -8.10 -13.82
CA PHE A 31 19.30 -7.17 -12.96
C PHE A 31 20.25 -7.82 -11.96
N GLY A 32 20.23 -9.15 -11.85
CA GLY A 32 21.10 -9.93 -10.94
C GLY A 32 20.65 -9.94 -9.49
N LYS A 33 19.88 -8.95 -9.03
CA LYS A 33 19.44 -8.82 -7.63
C LYS A 33 18.10 -8.09 -7.51
N ILE A 34 17.48 -8.18 -6.33
CA ILE A 34 16.34 -7.37 -5.92
C ILE A 34 16.69 -6.78 -4.54
N ASP A 35 16.76 -5.45 -4.45
CA ASP A 35 17.03 -4.73 -3.20
C ASP A 35 15.74 -4.22 -2.54
N ILE A 36 14.74 -3.89 -3.36
CA ILE A 36 13.48 -3.26 -2.91
C ILE A 36 12.29 -3.97 -3.56
N LEU A 37 11.29 -4.30 -2.73
CA LEU A 37 9.97 -4.73 -3.18
C LEU A 37 8.92 -3.70 -2.74
N ILE A 38 8.10 -3.22 -3.67
CA ILE A 38 6.95 -2.35 -3.38
C ILE A 38 5.66 -3.06 -3.78
N ASN A 39 4.89 -3.52 -2.78
CA ASN A 39 3.60 -4.16 -2.95
C ASN A 39 2.49 -3.10 -3.09
N ASN A 40 2.36 -2.52 -4.28
CA ASN A 40 1.41 -1.43 -4.57
C ASN A 40 0.11 -1.91 -5.25
N ALA A 41 0.11 -3.05 -5.92
CA ALA A 41 -1.07 -3.57 -6.59
C ALA A 41 -2.25 -3.71 -5.61
N GLY A 42 -3.46 -3.35 -6.05
CA GLY A 42 -4.64 -3.44 -5.21
C GLY A 42 -5.92 -3.22 -5.98
N ILE A 43 -7.00 -3.81 -5.47
CA ILE A 43 -8.35 -3.67 -5.99
C ILE A 43 -9.32 -3.30 -4.87
N ARG A 44 -10.51 -2.82 -5.23
CA ARG A 44 -11.56 -2.49 -4.28
C ARG A 44 -12.93 -2.75 -4.87
N HIS A 45 -13.72 -3.58 -4.20
CA HIS A 45 -15.15 -3.68 -4.41
C HIS A 45 -15.89 -2.77 -3.42
N VAL A 46 -16.91 -2.06 -3.92
CA VAL A 46 -17.81 -1.24 -3.12
C VAL A 46 -19.20 -1.79 -3.33
N LYS A 47 -19.68 -2.56 -2.35
CA LYS A 47 -20.99 -3.23 -2.36
C LYS A 47 -21.57 -3.23 -0.95
N LYS A 48 -22.88 -3.20 -0.80
CA LYS A 48 -23.55 -3.41 0.50
C LYS A 48 -23.18 -4.78 1.06
N LEU A 49 -23.14 -4.90 2.36
CA LEU A 49 -22.69 -6.14 3.04
C LEU A 49 -23.42 -7.40 2.52
N LEU A 50 -24.73 -7.33 2.37
CA LEU A 50 -25.53 -8.50 1.93
C LEU A 50 -25.40 -8.82 0.45
N ASP A 51 -24.85 -7.91 -0.36
CA ASP A 51 -24.63 -8.11 -1.79
C ASP A 51 -23.20 -8.64 -2.08
N HIS A 52 -22.33 -8.74 -1.06
CA HIS A 52 -21.00 -9.33 -1.22
C HIS A 52 -21.10 -10.84 -1.44
N THR A 53 -20.51 -11.30 -2.52
CA THR A 53 -20.31 -12.72 -2.77
C THR A 53 -19.03 -13.24 -2.11
N LYS A 54 -18.92 -14.56 -1.96
CA LYS A 54 -17.66 -15.21 -1.56
C LYS A 54 -16.51 -14.83 -2.49
N GLN A 55 -16.77 -14.72 -3.81
CA GLN A 55 -15.78 -14.33 -4.80
C GLN A 55 -15.29 -12.91 -4.59
N ASP A 56 -16.19 -11.94 -4.31
CA ASP A 56 -15.78 -10.57 -3.99
C ASP A 56 -14.84 -10.53 -2.78
N TRP A 57 -15.11 -11.34 -1.77
CA TRP A 57 -14.23 -11.47 -0.60
C TRP A 57 -12.89 -12.08 -0.97
N ASP A 58 -12.89 -13.21 -1.70
CA ASP A 58 -11.67 -13.92 -2.09
C ASP A 58 -10.77 -13.04 -2.95
N ASP A 59 -11.33 -12.29 -3.89
CA ASP A 59 -10.58 -11.36 -4.73
C ASP A 59 -9.90 -10.28 -3.88
N MET A 60 -10.62 -9.70 -2.89
CA MET A 60 -10.06 -8.69 -2.00
C MET A 60 -8.89 -9.23 -1.18
N ILE A 61 -9.04 -10.41 -0.59
CA ILE A 61 -7.99 -11.05 0.20
C ILE A 61 -6.82 -11.47 -0.70
N SER A 62 -7.12 -12.10 -1.84
CA SER A 62 -6.09 -12.59 -2.76
C SER A 62 -5.16 -11.48 -3.24
N VAL A 63 -5.72 -10.38 -3.75
CA VAL A 63 -4.92 -9.29 -4.34
C VAL A 63 -4.33 -8.37 -3.27
N ASN A 64 -5.12 -7.99 -2.25
CA ASN A 64 -4.66 -6.96 -1.32
C ASN A 64 -3.86 -7.48 -0.11
N LEU A 65 -3.91 -8.80 0.18
CA LEU A 65 -3.24 -9.38 1.35
C LEU A 65 -2.38 -10.58 0.99
N THR A 66 -2.93 -11.58 0.27
CA THR A 66 -2.17 -12.79 -0.09
C THR A 66 -1.05 -12.47 -1.07
N ALA A 67 -1.29 -11.61 -2.06
CA ALA A 67 -0.27 -11.22 -3.04
C ALA A 67 0.96 -10.54 -2.39
N PRO A 68 0.83 -9.54 -1.49
CA PRO A 68 1.97 -9.01 -0.73
C PRO A 68 2.76 -10.07 0.05
N PHE A 69 2.09 -11.06 0.65
CA PHE A 69 2.74 -12.16 1.31
C PHE A 69 3.55 -13.02 0.32
N LEU A 70 2.94 -13.45 -0.79
CA LEU A 70 3.59 -14.29 -1.79
C LEU A 70 4.76 -13.58 -2.48
N ALA A 71 4.61 -12.31 -2.83
CA ALA A 71 5.69 -11.53 -3.42
C ALA A 71 6.85 -11.34 -2.44
N SER A 72 6.55 -11.06 -1.17
CA SER A 72 7.58 -11.00 -0.12
C SER A 72 8.30 -12.35 0.03
N GLN A 73 7.55 -13.46 0.11
CA GLN A 73 8.11 -14.81 0.19
C GLN A 73 9.04 -15.11 -1.00
N ALA A 74 8.70 -14.67 -2.21
CA ALA A 74 9.49 -14.91 -3.41
C ALA A 74 10.80 -14.10 -3.44
N VAL A 75 10.82 -12.85 -2.93
CA VAL A 75 12.03 -12.00 -2.97
C VAL A 75 12.96 -12.17 -1.78
N ILE A 76 12.45 -12.57 -0.60
CA ILE A 76 13.22 -12.68 0.65
C ILE A 76 14.49 -13.54 0.50
N PRO A 77 14.48 -14.72 -0.14
CA PRO A 77 15.70 -15.52 -0.32
C PRO A 77 16.80 -14.77 -1.07
N HIS A 78 16.44 -13.96 -2.07
CA HIS A 78 17.36 -13.13 -2.83
C HIS A 78 17.92 -11.98 -1.99
N MET A 79 17.06 -11.31 -1.21
CA MET A 79 17.48 -10.24 -0.29
C MET A 79 18.42 -10.76 0.80
N ILE A 80 18.15 -11.94 1.38
CA ILE A 80 19.04 -12.59 2.35
C ILE A 80 20.41 -12.88 1.71
N LYS A 81 20.44 -13.41 0.50
CA LYS A 81 21.68 -13.65 -0.25
C LYS A 81 22.46 -12.37 -0.52
N ASN A 82 21.77 -11.27 -0.75
CA ASN A 82 22.38 -9.95 -0.99
C ASN A 82 22.81 -9.24 0.31
N GLY A 83 22.40 -9.75 1.49
CA GLY A 83 22.73 -9.20 2.80
C GLY A 83 21.91 -8.00 3.23
N LYS A 84 20.95 -7.52 2.40
CA LYS A 84 20.00 -6.45 2.76
C LYS A 84 18.76 -6.45 1.87
N GLY A 85 17.67 -5.80 2.35
CA GLY A 85 16.47 -5.60 1.56
C GLY A 85 15.48 -4.64 2.20
N LYS A 86 14.59 -4.07 1.38
CA LYS A 86 13.47 -3.22 1.81
C LYS A 86 12.17 -3.75 1.20
N ILE A 87 11.18 -3.99 2.03
CA ILE A 87 9.82 -4.37 1.60
C ILE A 87 8.85 -3.29 2.04
N ILE A 88 8.13 -2.72 1.10
CA ILE A 88 7.16 -1.65 1.34
C ILE A 88 5.79 -2.15 0.93
N ASN A 89 4.90 -2.32 1.89
CA ASN A 89 3.52 -2.69 1.66
C ASN A 89 2.63 -1.45 1.59
N PHE A 90 1.54 -1.52 0.84
CA PHE A 90 0.53 -0.47 0.80
C PHE A 90 -0.71 -0.87 1.60
N GLY A 91 -0.85 -0.25 2.77
CA GLY A 91 -2.07 -0.22 3.56
C GLY A 91 -3.06 0.81 3.01
N SER A 92 -3.79 1.44 3.90
CA SER A 92 -4.77 2.50 3.63
C SER A 92 -5.17 3.15 4.96
N ILE A 93 -5.81 4.32 4.94
CA ILE A 93 -6.59 4.79 6.10
C ILE A 93 -7.65 3.76 6.52
N ALA A 94 -8.14 2.94 5.59
CA ALA A 94 -9.05 1.83 5.87
C ALA A 94 -8.42 0.71 6.73
N SER A 95 -7.11 0.71 6.93
CA SER A 95 -6.43 -0.18 7.87
C SER A 95 -6.68 0.17 9.35
N PHE A 96 -7.16 1.39 9.61
CA PHE A 96 -7.35 1.94 10.95
C PHE A 96 -8.82 2.22 11.29
N MET A 97 -9.70 2.09 10.32
CA MET A 97 -11.12 2.39 10.51
C MET A 97 -12.02 1.60 9.57
N GLY A 98 -13.26 1.40 9.98
CA GLY A 98 -14.31 0.89 9.09
C GLY A 98 -14.69 1.89 8.00
N ARG A 99 -15.06 1.38 6.84
CA ARG A 99 -15.64 2.15 5.74
C ARG A 99 -16.88 1.45 5.23
N PRO A 100 -18.01 2.17 5.04
CA PRO A 100 -19.22 1.56 4.49
C PRO A 100 -18.95 0.86 3.15
N ASP A 101 -19.63 -0.24 2.92
CA ASP A 101 -19.64 -0.99 1.67
C ASP A 101 -18.27 -1.52 1.20
N ARG A 102 -17.30 -1.73 2.13
CA ARG A 102 -15.92 -2.11 1.82
C ARG A 102 -15.37 -3.19 2.76
N VAL A 103 -16.21 -4.12 3.21
CA VAL A 103 -15.83 -5.11 4.24
C VAL A 103 -14.56 -5.89 3.89
N GLY A 104 -14.45 -6.46 2.68
CA GLY A 104 -13.27 -7.22 2.25
C GLY A 104 -12.02 -6.34 2.10
N TYR A 105 -12.18 -5.11 1.61
CA TYR A 105 -11.07 -4.17 1.48
C TYR A 105 -10.52 -3.74 2.85
N VAL A 106 -11.40 -3.40 3.79
CA VAL A 106 -11.02 -3.04 5.18
C VAL A 106 -10.30 -4.20 5.84
N ALA A 107 -10.84 -5.41 5.75
CA ALA A 107 -10.22 -6.61 6.31
C ALA A 107 -8.82 -6.85 5.73
N ALA A 108 -8.68 -6.82 4.40
CA ALA A 108 -7.40 -7.03 3.73
C ALA A 108 -6.36 -5.95 4.10
N LYS A 109 -6.74 -4.67 4.07
CA LYS A 109 -5.82 -3.56 4.37
C LYS A 109 -5.43 -3.50 5.85
N SER A 110 -6.31 -3.91 6.77
CA SER A 110 -5.96 -4.13 8.18
C SER A 110 -5.00 -5.32 8.34
N GLY A 111 -5.23 -6.42 7.60
CA GLY A 111 -4.34 -7.58 7.57
C GLY A 111 -2.93 -7.26 7.08
N VAL A 112 -2.76 -6.31 6.16
CA VAL A 112 -1.42 -5.86 5.68
C VAL A 112 -0.57 -5.31 6.82
N LEU A 113 -1.14 -4.61 7.80
CA LEU A 113 -0.39 -4.13 8.97
C LEU A 113 0.10 -5.30 9.83
N GLY A 114 -0.75 -6.31 10.02
CA GLY A 114 -0.38 -7.55 10.71
C GLY A 114 0.73 -8.30 9.98
N LEU A 115 0.59 -8.47 8.66
CA LEU A 115 1.60 -9.07 7.80
C LEU A 115 2.95 -8.33 7.89
N THR A 116 2.93 -7.01 7.83
CA THR A 116 4.15 -6.19 7.93
C THR A 116 4.88 -6.41 9.24
N ARG A 117 4.16 -6.40 10.37
CA ARG A 117 4.75 -6.68 11.70
C ARG A 117 5.29 -8.10 11.81
N ALA A 118 4.54 -9.09 11.32
CA ALA A 118 4.98 -10.48 11.35
C ALA A 118 6.27 -10.69 10.55
N LEU A 119 6.30 -10.22 9.29
CA LEU A 119 7.50 -10.33 8.44
C LEU A 119 8.70 -9.58 9.05
N SER A 120 8.50 -8.41 9.66
CA SER A 120 9.61 -7.68 10.29
C SER A 120 10.26 -8.45 11.43
N VAL A 121 9.49 -9.22 12.19
CA VAL A 121 9.96 -10.07 13.30
C VAL A 121 10.63 -11.34 12.77
N ASP A 122 10.00 -12.02 11.79
CA ASP A 122 10.53 -13.24 11.19
C ASP A 122 11.89 -13.03 10.48
N LEU A 123 12.15 -11.79 10.04
CA LEU A 123 13.40 -11.39 9.38
C LEU A 123 14.45 -10.81 10.33
N THR A 124 14.29 -11.00 11.64
CA THR A 124 15.29 -10.56 12.65
C THR A 124 16.68 -11.03 12.28
N GLY A 125 17.66 -10.12 12.28
CA GLY A 125 19.06 -10.39 11.95
C GLY A 125 19.37 -10.60 10.46
N LYS A 126 18.41 -10.42 9.57
CA LYS A 126 18.61 -10.56 8.12
C LYS A 126 18.88 -9.23 7.40
N ASN A 127 18.88 -8.11 8.11
CA ASN A 127 19.05 -6.78 7.53
C ASN A 127 18.00 -6.48 6.42
N ILE A 128 16.75 -6.90 6.67
CA ILE A 128 15.61 -6.63 5.79
C ILE A 128 14.57 -5.88 6.60
N ASN A 129 14.21 -4.66 6.13
CA ASN A 129 13.16 -3.87 6.73
C ASN A 129 11.84 -4.07 6.00
N VAL A 130 10.76 -4.22 6.76
CA VAL A 130 9.40 -4.36 6.22
C VAL A 130 8.52 -3.28 6.82
N ASN A 131 8.02 -2.36 6.00
CA ASN A 131 7.20 -1.25 6.45
C ASN A 131 5.96 -1.06 5.57
N THR A 132 5.01 -0.27 6.04
CA THR A 132 3.75 0.01 5.33
C THR A 132 3.59 1.51 5.10
N ILE A 133 3.22 1.89 3.88
CA ILE A 133 2.67 3.21 3.57
C ILE A 133 1.14 3.10 3.60
N CYS A 134 0.48 4.01 4.31
CA CYS A 134 -0.97 4.06 4.46
C CYS A 134 -1.54 5.36 3.87
N PRO A 135 -1.85 5.37 2.56
CA PRO A 135 -2.42 6.54 1.92
C PRO A 135 -3.83 6.87 2.41
N GLY A 136 -4.16 8.17 2.42
CA GLY A 136 -5.50 8.69 2.58
C GLY A 136 -6.24 8.83 1.25
N LEU A 137 -6.89 9.97 1.07
CA LEU A 137 -7.63 10.32 -0.14
C LEU A 137 -6.64 10.83 -1.20
N ILE A 138 -6.17 9.96 -2.07
CA ILE A 138 -5.25 10.30 -3.16
C ILE A 138 -5.98 10.29 -4.49
N SER A 139 -5.85 11.38 -5.26
CA SER A 139 -6.42 11.52 -6.60
C SER A 139 -5.61 10.68 -7.59
N THR A 140 -6.13 9.49 -7.88
CA THR A 140 -5.57 8.50 -8.81
C THR A 140 -6.71 7.91 -9.63
N PRO A 141 -6.44 7.20 -10.74
CA PRO A 141 -7.48 6.48 -11.48
C PRO A 141 -8.34 5.58 -10.58
N PHE A 142 -7.76 5.00 -9.52
CA PHE A 142 -8.47 4.20 -8.53
C PHE A 142 -9.55 4.97 -7.75
N ASN A 143 -9.39 6.28 -7.58
CA ASN A 143 -10.28 7.16 -6.83
C ASN A 143 -10.93 8.26 -7.69
N GLN A 144 -10.63 8.32 -8.98
CA GLN A 144 -11.01 9.43 -9.86
C GLN A 144 -12.51 9.77 -9.78
N LYS A 145 -13.37 8.75 -9.86
CA LYS A 145 -14.82 8.95 -9.78
C LYS A 145 -15.31 9.61 -8.47
N TYR A 146 -14.50 9.52 -7.42
CA TYR A 146 -14.80 10.16 -6.12
C TYR A 146 -14.20 11.55 -6.01
N ALA A 147 -12.98 11.73 -6.54
CA ALA A 147 -12.30 13.01 -6.52
C ALA A 147 -12.96 14.03 -7.46
N GLU A 148 -13.50 13.56 -8.58
CA GLU A 148 -14.19 14.36 -9.60
C GLU A 148 -15.72 14.40 -9.40
N ASP A 149 -16.25 13.80 -8.33
CA ASP A 149 -17.68 13.85 -8.01
C ASP A 149 -18.11 15.30 -7.75
N PRO A 150 -19.03 15.88 -8.55
CA PRO A 150 -19.41 17.30 -8.46
C PRO A 150 -20.07 17.66 -7.12
N LYS A 151 -20.64 16.67 -6.43
CA LYS A 151 -21.41 16.87 -5.20
C LYS A 151 -20.54 16.69 -3.94
N HIS A 152 -19.59 15.76 -3.97
CA HIS A 152 -18.88 15.33 -2.76
C HIS A 152 -17.36 15.42 -2.89
N GLY A 153 -16.79 15.47 -4.10
CA GLY A 153 -15.34 15.38 -4.30
C GLY A 153 -14.58 16.47 -3.56
N GLU A 154 -14.99 17.72 -3.73
CA GLU A 154 -14.37 18.86 -3.03
C GLU A 154 -14.56 18.75 -1.49
N ALA A 155 -15.78 18.39 -1.05
CA ALA A 155 -16.09 18.24 0.38
C ALA A 155 -15.18 17.20 1.04
N TRP A 156 -14.96 16.05 0.39
CA TRP A 156 -14.06 15.02 0.93
C TRP A 156 -12.60 15.48 0.98
N GLY A 157 -12.16 16.29 0.02
CA GLY A 157 -10.83 16.90 0.09
C GLY A 157 -10.69 17.81 1.31
N LYS A 158 -11.71 18.60 1.60
CA LYS A 158 -11.78 19.52 2.76
C LYS A 158 -11.86 18.81 4.11
N GLU A 159 -12.19 17.50 4.14
CA GLU A 159 -12.14 16.70 5.37
C GLU A 159 -10.70 16.39 5.83
N THR A 160 -9.70 16.56 4.98
CA THR A 160 -8.30 16.48 5.38
C THR A 160 -7.89 17.77 6.11
N VAL A 161 -6.96 17.67 7.06
CA VAL A 161 -6.39 18.85 7.73
C VAL A 161 -5.64 19.76 6.73
N VAL A 162 -5.04 19.15 5.71
CA VAL A 162 -4.38 19.87 4.59
C VAL A 162 -5.39 20.57 3.66
N GLY A 163 -6.66 20.21 3.71
CA GLY A 163 -7.75 20.86 2.98
C GLY A 163 -7.89 20.49 1.51
N ARG A 164 -7.24 19.39 1.07
CA ARG A 164 -7.28 18.92 -0.32
C ARG A 164 -7.13 17.41 -0.44
N TRP A 165 -7.50 16.86 -1.59
CA TRP A 165 -7.04 15.54 -2.00
C TRP A 165 -5.52 15.52 -2.12
N GLY A 166 -4.90 14.43 -1.65
CA GLY A 166 -3.51 14.14 -1.96
C GLY A 166 -3.32 13.83 -3.44
N GLN A 167 -2.10 14.00 -3.92
CA GLN A 167 -1.67 13.63 -5.27
C GLN A 167 -0.67 12.45 -5.19
N PRO A 168 -0.46 11.68 -6.26
CA PRO A 168 0.54 10.61 -6.27
C PRO A 168 1.93 11.07 -5.79
N LYS A 169 2.34 12.28 -6.13
CA LYS A 169 3.62 12.88 -5.70
C LYS A 169 3.73 13.03 -4.17
N ASP A 170 2.60 13.16 -3.46
CA ASP A 170 2.61 13.29 -2.00
C ASP A 170 3.03 11.96 -1.32
N ILE A 171 2.98 10.83 -2.04
CA ILE A 171 3.39 9.50 -1.56
C ILE A 171 4.87 9.22 -1.82
N VAL A 172 5.42 9.79 -2.90
CA VAL A 172 6.76 9.45 -3.43
C VAL A 172 7.85 9.66 -2.38
N GLY A 173 7.81 10.77 -1.63
CA GLY A 173 8.83 11.07 -0.61
C GLY A 173 8.97 9.96 0.45
N ALA A 174 7.84 9.43 0.93
CA ALA A 174 7.88 8.33 1.90
C ALA A 174 8.34 7.01 1.28
N ALA A 175 7.96 6.73 0.03
CA ALA A 175 8.42 5.54 -0.67
C ALA A 175 9.94 5.58 -0.88
N VAL A 176 10.50 6.71 -1.30
CA VAL A 176 11.94 6.92 -1.46
C VAL A 176 12.66 6.78 -0.12
N PHE A 177 12.18 7.44 0.93
CA PHE A 177 12.74 7.37 2.28
C PHE A 177 12.76 5.93 2.81
N LEU A 178 11.64 5.19 2.73
CA LEU A 178 11.59 3.80 3.18
C LEU A 178 12.42 2.85 2.30
N SER A 179 12.77 3.24 1.10
CA SER A 179 13.64 2.48 0.19
C SER A 179 15.13 2.75 0.40
N SER A 180 15.47 3.81 1.16
CA SER A 180 16.85 4.24 1.40
C SER A 180 17.42 3.69 2.71
N ASP A 181 18.74 3.81 2.88
CA ASP A 181 19.46 3.41 4.09
C ASP A 181 19.09 4.32 5.30
N GLU A 182 18.59 5.56 5.07
CA GLU A 182 18.10 6.45 6.13
C GLU A 182 16.93 5.88 6.94
N SER A 183 16.26 4.85 6.41
CA SER A 183 15.18 4.13 7.11
C SER A 183 15.62 2.82 7.77
N ASP A 184 16.92 2.55 7.94
CA ASP A 184 17.43 1.27 8.44
C ASP A 184 16.95 0.93 9.86
N PHE A 185 16.66 1.95 10.68
CA PHE A 185 16.13 1.73 12.03
C PHE A 185 14.59 1.77 12.09
N ILE A 186 13.91 1.84 10.94
CA ILE A 186 12.45 1.77 10.83
C ILE A 186 12.05 0.39 10.33
N ASN A 187 11.35 -0.38 11.17
CA ASN A 187 10.92 -1.74 10.84
C ASN A 187 9.58 -2.06 11.50
N GLY A 188 8.70 -2.77 10.80
CA GLY A 188 7.36 -3.12 11.28
C GLY A 188 6.40 -1.92 11.42
N SER A 189 6.76 -0.76 10.86
CA SER A 189 6.07 0.51 11.06
C SER A 189 5.06 0.82 9.94
N GLU A 190 4.08 1.68 10.26
CA GLU A 190 3.15 2.24 9.30
C GLU A 190 3.27 3.77 9.21
N ILE A 191 3.49 4.29 8.01
CA ILE A 191 3.52 5.73 7.72
C ILE A 191 2.19 6.14 7.09
N LYS A 192 1.42 6.97 7.81
CA LYS A 192 0.17 7.53 7.29
C LYS A 192 0.47 8.77 6.45
N ILE A 193 -0.04 8.76 5.22
CA ILE A 193 0.05 9.90 4.29
C ILE A 193 -1.36 10.24 3.85
N ASP A 194 -2.08 10.89 4.75
CA ASP A 194 -3.52 11.08 4.67
C ASP A 194 -3.96 12.55 4.78
N GLY A 195 -3.01 13.47 4.80
CA GLY A 195 -3.29 14.89 5.01
C GLY A 195 -3.90 15.19 6.37
N GLY A 196 -3.65 14.36 7.39
CA GLY A 196 -4.21 14.50 8.73
C GLY A 196 -5.66 14.01 8.85
N TRP A 197 -6.18 13.28 7.86
CA TRP A 197 -7.57 12.82 7.85
C TRP A 197 -7.94 11.93 9.05
N LEU A 198 -7.03 11.07 9.49
CA LEU A 198 -7.22 10.24 10.70
C LEU A 198 -6.91 10.98 12.01
N SER A 199 -6.27 12.14 11.96
CA SER A 199 -5.82 12.87 13.15
C SER A 199 -6.88 13.79 13.73
N SER A 200 -7.86 14.22 12.94
CA SER A 200 -8.92 15.11 13.39
C SER A 200 -10.28 14.69 12.86
N LYS A 201 -11.28 14.76 13.74
CA LYS A 201 -12.71 14.62 13.40
C LYS A 201 -13.46 15.96 13.53
N VAL A 202 -12.79 17.01 13.99
CA VAL A 202 -13.38 18.33 14.19
C VAL A 202 -13.07 19.21 12.99
N ARG A 203 -14.11 19.73 12.34
CA ARG A 203 -13.95 20.65 11.21
C ARG A 203 -13.66 22.05 11.74
N LYS A 204 -12.71 22.75 11.09
CA LYS A 204 -12.54 24.17 11.31
C LYS A 204 -13.86 24.88 10.98
N GLY A 205 -14.39 25.69 11.88
CA GLY A 205 -15.71 26.33 11.80
C GLY A 205 -16.78 25.67 12.69
N GLU A 206 -16.58 24.44 13.17
CA GLU A 206 -17.41 23.89 14.24
C GLU A 206 -17.01 24.41 15.61
N LEU A 207 -15.74 24.87 15.76
CA LEU A 207 -15.22 25.49 16.96
C LEU A 207 -15.32 27.03 16.98
N ASP A 208 -15.58 27.65 15.83
CA ASP A 208 -15.67 29.12 15.71
C ASP A 208 -17.05 29.64 16.21
N ASN A 209 -17.93 28.75 16.67
CA ASN A 209 -19.26 29.09 17.19
C ASN A 209 -19.36 28.91 18.73
N GLU A 210 -18.25 28.72 19.43
CA GLU A 210 -18.14 28.81 20.89
C GLU A 210 -17.45 30.14 21.30
#